data_74d01dec06399df874e5d2ecc1b8adf1
#
_entry.id   74d01dec06399df874e5d2ecc1b8adf1
#
_cell.length_a   1.000
_cell.length_b   1.000
_cell.length_c   1.000
_cell.angle_alpha   90.00
_cell.angle_beta   90.00
_cell.angle_gamma   90.00
#
_symmetry.space_group_name_H-M   'P 1'
#
loop_
_entity.id
_entity.type
_entity.pdbx_description
1 polymer ?
#
loop_
_entity_poly.entity_id
_entity_poly.type
_entity_poly.pdbx_seq_one_letter_code
_entity_poly.pdbx_strand_id
1 'polypeptide(L)'
;EHYMVKQHSEIGEDIIGKVDFLKPIAASVRHHHERFDGKGYPDGLALDEIPLPARIISVAETYDFLTTESPFKEALSKEQALEELQRSSGKQLDPEIVSTFVASVN
;
A
#
# COMPACT_ATOMS: atom_id res chain seq x y z
N GLU A 1 -5.06 10.70 15.20
CA GLU A 1 -4.44 10.68 13.88
C GLU A 1 -4.54 9.36 13.20
N HIS A 2 -4.23 8.27 13.90
CA HIS A 2 -4.33 6.94 13.36
C HIS A 2 -5.77 6.63 12.94
N TYR A 3 -6.72 7.06 13.76
CA TYR A 3 -8.14 6.91 13.45
C TYR A 3 -8.52 7.69 12.18
N MET A 4 -7.99 8.89 12.01
CA MET A 4 -8.29 9.70 10.84
C MET A 4 -7.75 9.08 9.55
N VAL A 5 -6.60 8.41 9.62
CA VAL A 5 -6.03 7.74 8.45
C VAL A 5 -6.90 6.56 8.04
N LYS A 6 -7.39 5.77 9.02
CA LYS A 6 -8.34 4.68 8.74
C LYS A 6 -9.60 5.20 8.09
N GLN A 7 -10.16 6.28 8.64
CA GLN A 7 -11.40 6.88 8.15
C GLN A 7 -11.22 7.40 6.73
N HIS A 8 -10.02 7.85 6.38
CA HIS A 8 -9.72 8.34 5.05
C HIS A 8 -9.95 7.26 3.98
N SER A 9 -9.52 6.02 4.24
CA SER A 9 -9.72 4.92 3.30
C SER A 9 -11.20 4.58 3.12
N GLU A 10 -11.96 4.60 4.20
CA GLU A 10 -13.39 4.31 4.15
C GLU A 10 -14.17 5.40 3.41
N ILE A 11 -13.81 6.65 3.66
CA ILE A 11 -14.46 7.78 2.98
C ILE A 11 -14.15 7.75 1.49
N GLY A 12 -12.91 7.44 1.12
CA GLY A 12 -12.51 7.31 -0.27
C GLY A 12 -13.31 6.25 -0.99
N GLU A 13 -13.50 5.09 -0.37
CA GLU A 13 -14.31 4.03 -0.93
C GLU A 13 -15.76 4.47 -1.12
N ASP A 14 -16.31 5.16 -0.12
CA ASP A 14 -17.69 5.66 -0.18
C ASP A 14 -17.91 6.59 -1.36
N ILE A 15 -16.99 7.53 -1.57
CA ILE A 15 -17.09 8.49 -2.66
C ILE A 15 -17.04 7.79 -4.01
N ILE A 16 -16.03 6.92 -4.19
CA ILE A 16 -15.83 6.22 -5.46
C ILE A 16 -16.95 5.25 -5.73
N GLY A 17 -17.47 4.60 -4.69
CA GLY A 17 -18.54 3.62 -4.82
C GLY A 17 -19.86 4.22 -5.28
N LYS A 18 -20.02 5.55 -5.18
CA LYS A 18 -21.24 6.23 -5.62
C LYS A 18 -21.22 6.59 -7.10
N VAL A 19 -20.10 6.40 -7.78
CA VAL A 19 -19.96 6.65 -9.20
C VAL A 19 -19.81 5.30 -9.89
N ASP A 20 -20.81 4.90 -10.66
CA ASP A 20 -20.92 3.53 -11.17
C ASP A 20 -19.67 3.02 -11.89
N PHE A 21 -19.09 3.83 -12.77
CA PHE A 21 -17.94 3.37 -13.53
C PHE A 21 -16.64 3.28 -12.67
N LEU A 22 -16.68 3.81 -11.44
CA LEU A 22 -15.54 3.72 -10.53
C LEU A 22 -15.69 2.61 -9.49
N LYS A 23 -16.88 1.97 -9.43
CA LYS A 23 -17.12 0.90 -8.46
C LYS A 23 -16.06 -0.21 -8.46
N PRO A 24 -15.55 -0.64 -9.63
CA PRO A 24 -14.56 -1.73 -9.61
C PRO A 24 -13.28 -1.40 -8.83
N ILE A 25 -12.95 -0.12 -8.62
CA ILE A 25 -11.75 0.24 -7.88
C ILE A 25 -12.03 0.63 -6.43
N ALA A 26 -13.32 0.66 -6.03
CA ALA A 26 -13.68 1.08 -4.68
C ALA A 26 -13.04 0.20 -3.62
N ALA A 27 -13.04 -1.11 -3.82
CA ALA A 27 -12.44 -2.04 -2.88
C ALA A 27 -10.93 -1.80 -2.73
N SER A 28 -10.26 -1.45 -3.83
CA SER A 28 -8.83 -1.17 -3.80
C SER A 28 -8.53 0.11 -3.02
N VAL A 29 -9.39 1.14 -3.17
CA VAL A 29 -9.24 2.37 -2.40
C VAL A 29 -9.43 2.09 -0.91
N ARG A 30 -10.43 1.29 -0.54
CA ARG A 30 -10.68 0.97 0.85
C ARG A 30 -9.51 0.22 1.47
N HIS A 31 -8.90 -0.71 0.73
CA HIS A 31 -7.94 -1.67 1.30
C HIS A 31 -6.48 -1.38 1.00
N HIS A 32 -6.14 -0.21 0.43
CA HIS A 32 -4.73 0.03 0.06
C HIS A 32 -3.81 0.26 1.27
N HIS A 33 -4.35 0.44 2.46
CA HIS A 33 -3.56 0.50 3.69
C HIS A 33 -3.61 -0.80 4.49
N GLU A 34 -4.20 -1.86 3.95
CA GLU A 34 -4.11 -3.17 4.58
C GLU A 34 -2.69 -3.68 4.47
N ARG A 35 -2.30 -4.52 5.42
CA ARG A 35 -0.96 -5.10 5.43
C ARG A 35 -1.05 -6.59 5.15
N PHE A 36 -0.06 -7.09 4.45
CA PHE A 36 -0.03 -8.50 4.09
C PHE A 36 -0.11 -9.42 5.31
N ASP A 37 0.41 -8.96 6.47
CA ASP A 37 0.38 -9.72 7.73
C ASP A 37 -0.92 -9.57 8.52
N GLY A 38 -1.88 -8.84 7.99
CA GLY A 38 -3.18 -8.66 8.64
C GLY A 38 -3.24 -7.58 9.69
N LYS A 39 -2.18 -6.79 9.85
CA LYS A 39 -2.10 -5.77 10.89
C LYS A 39 -2.45 -4.36 10.38
N GLY A 40 -2.98 -4.27 9.17
CA GLY A 40 -3.36 -2.99 8.58
C GLY A 40 -4.81 -2.62 8.87
N TYR A 41 -5.36 -1.73 8.04
CA TYR A 41 -6.70 -1.19 8.24
C TYR A 41 -7.33 -0.87 6.89
N PRO A 42 -8.68 -0.71 6.81
CA PRO A 42 -9.61 -0.64 7.93
C PRO A 42 -10.09 -1.99 8.44
N ASP A 43 -9.95 -3.09 7.67
CA ASP A 43 -10.58 -4.36 8.01
C ASP A 43 -9.61 -5.42 8.52
N GLY A 44 -8.31 -5.18 8.46
CA GLY A 44 -7.32 -6.15 8.91
C GLY A 44 -7.22 -7.37 8.01
N LEU A 45 -7.47 -7.20 6.71
CA LEU A 45 -7.35 -8.30 5.75
C LEU A 45 -5.89 -8.73 5.63
N ALA A 46 -5.68 -10.00 5.35
CA ALA A 46 -4.33 -10.57 5.24
C ALA A 46 -4.19 -11.34 3.94
N LEU A 47 -2.93 -11.46 3.48
CA LEU A 47 -2.58 -12.29 2.34
C LEU A 47 -3.42 -11.93 1.12
N ASP A 48 -3.94 -12.91 0.42
CA ASP A 48 -4.72 -12.68 -0.80
C ASP A 48 -6.15 -12.26 -0.54
N GLU A 49 -6.55 -12.08 0.73
CA GLU A 49 -7.81 -11.42 1.05
C GLU A 49 -7.78 -9.95 0.62
N ILE A 50 -6.59 -9.36 0.56
CA ILE A 50 -6.42 -7.98 0.10
C ILE A 50 -6.52 -7.97 -1.41
N PRO A 51 -7.36 -7.09 -2.01
CA PRO A 51 -7.45 -7.02 -3.47
C PRO A 51 -6.08 -6.81 -4.11
N LEU A 52 -5.82 -7.49 -5.22
CA LEU A 52 -4.53 -7.41 -5.89
C LEU A 52 -4.09 -5.97 -6.19
N PRO A 53 -4.96 -5.10 -6.76
CA PRO A 53 -4.53 -3.72 -7.01
C PRO A 53 -4.11 -3.00 -5.72
N ALA A 54 -4.77 -3.27 -4.59
CA ALA A 54 -4.39 -2.67 -3.31
C ALA A 54 -3.01 -3.14 -2.87
N ARG A 55 -2.68 -4.42 -3.09
CA ARG A 55 -1.34 -4.93 -2.76
C ARG A 55 -0.26 -4.30 -3.63
N ILE A 56 -0.58 -4.05 -4.91
CA ILE A 56 0.37 -3.40 -5.83
C ILE A 56 0.58 -1.94 -5.41
N ILE A 57 -0.52 -1.22 -5.13
CA ILE A 57 -0.45 0.18 -4.71
C ILE A 57 0.36 0.32 -3.44
N SER A 58 0.20 -0.61 -2.51
CA SER A 58 0.91 -0.58 -1.23
C SER A 58 2.43 -0.61 -1.42
N VAL A 59 2.92 -1.45 -2.34
CA VAL A 59 4.35 -1.52 -2.64
C VAL A 59 4.82 -0.22 -3.30
N ALA A 60 4.07 0.27 -4.29
CA ALA A 60 4.45 1.48 -5.02
C ALA A 60 4.47 2.70 -4.10
N GLU A 61 3.46 2.84 -3.24
CA GLU A 61 3.39 3.97 -2.30
C GLU A 61 4.52 3.91 -1.28
N THR A 62 4.87 2.72 -0.82
CA THR A 62 5.96 2.56 0.13
C THR A 62 7.27 3.01 -0.49
N TYR A 63 7.52 2.59 -1.73
CA TYR A 63 8.72 3.02 -2.44
C TYR A 63 8.76 4.54 -2.64
N ASP A 64 7.63 5.11 -3.06
CA ASP A 64 7.54 6.55 -3.26
C ASP A 64 7.81 7.30 -1.96
N PHE A 65 7.20 6.85 -0.86
CA PHE A 65 7.42 7.46 0.45
C PHE A 65 8.90 7.40 0.86
N LEU A 66 9.54 6.25 0.66
CA LEU A 66 10.93 6.06 1.08
C LEU A 66 11.90 6.92 0.26
N THR A 67 11.60 7.15 -1.01
CA THR A 67 12.50 7.87 -1.90
C THR A 67 12.16 9.36 -2.03
N THR A 68 11.15 9.85 -1.32
CA THR A 68 10.75 11.25 -1.35
C THR A 68 11.17 11.95 -0.09
N GLU A 69 11.86 13.09 -0.24
CA GLU A 69 12.29 13.89 0.90
C GLU A 69 11.10 14.66 1.47
N SER A 70 11.06 14.79 2.79
CA SER A 70 10.02 15.57 3.46
C SER A 70 10.67 16.33 4.63
N PRO A 71 9.94 17.26 5.26
CA PRO A 71 10.50 17.97 6.42
C PRO A 71 10.88 17.06 7.59
N PHE A 72 10.36 15.83 7.61
CA PHE A 72 10.53 14.91 8.73
C PHE A 72 11.46 13.75 8.42
N LYS A 73 11.91 13.61 7.17
CA LYS A 73 12.80 12.50 6.81
C LYS A 73 13.56 12.83 5.54
N GLU A 74 14.75 12.25 5.42
CA GLU A 74 15.53 12.33 4.20
C GLU A 74 15.11 11.21 3.24
N ALA A 75 15.24 11.47 1.95
CA ALA A 75 14.97 10.45 0.94
C ALA A 75 16.06 9.39 0.98
N LEU A 76 15.66 8.13 0.89
CA LEU A 76 16.61 7.04 0.72
C LEU A 76 17.04 6.95 -0.74
N SER A 77 18.22 6.40 -0.97
CA SER A 77 18.62 6.07 -2.33
C SER A 77 17.75 4.94 -2.86
N LYS A 78 17.77 4.73 -4.18
CA LYS A 78 17.06 3.62 -4.79
C LYS A 78 17.44 2.29 -4.14
N GLU A 79 18.73 2.07 -3.97
CA GLU A 79 19.24 0.81 -3.39
C GLU A 79 18.77 0.61 -1.95
N GLN A 80 18.81 1.68 -1.15
CA GLN A 80 18.35 1.61 0.24
C GLN A 80 16.84 1.35 0.31
N ALA A 81 16.07 1.99 -0.57
CA ALA A 81 14.63 1.81 -0.60
C ALA A 81 14.27 0.38 -0.99
N LEU A 82 14.98 -0.20 -1.98
CA LEU A 82 14.73 -1.58 -2.39
C LEU A 82 15.05 -2.56 -1.27
N GLU A 83 16.09 -2.29 -0.48
CA GLU A 83 16.41 -3.10 0.69
C GLU A 83 15.30 -3.05 1.72
N GLU A 84 14.72 -1.87 1.94
CA GLU A 84 13.62 -1.72 2.89
C GLU A 84 12.38 -2.46 2.42
N LEU A 85 12.07 -2.41 1.11
CA LEU A 85 10.95 -3.17 0.57
C LEU A 85 11.15 -4.67 0.82
N GLN A 86 12.35 -5.16 0.59
CA GLN A 86 12.65 -6.58 0.80
C GLN A 86 12.54 -6.97 2.27
N ARG A 87 12.92 -6.05 3.17
CA ARG A 87 12.80 -6.27 4.60
C ARG A 87 11.33 -6.36 5.04
N SER A 88 10.45 -5.65 4.36
CA SER A 88 9.02 -5.63 4.66
C SER A 88 8.26 -6.75 3.95
N SER A 89 8.94 -7.50 3.09
CA SER A 89 8.35 -8.60 2.32
C SER A 89 7.83 -9.68 3.26
N GLY A 90 6.58 -10.09 3.04
CA GLY A 90 5.95 -11.10 3.88
C GLY A 90 5.39 -10.56 5.19
N LYS A 91 5.71 -9.33 5.54
CA LYS A 91 5.18 -8.67 6.73
C LYS A 91 4.14 -7.65 6.29
N GLN A 92 4.56 -6.44 6.01
CA GLN A 92 3.67 -5.39 5.55
C GLN A 92 3.29 -5.57 4.09
N LEU A 93 4.21 -6.06 3.27
CA LEU A 93 4.06 -6.10 1.81
C LEU A 93 4.03 -7.52 1.29
N ASP A 94 3.32 -7.69 0.15
CA ASP A 94 3.21 -8.98 -0.54
C ASP A 94 4.55 -9.36 -1.15
N PRO A 95 5.11 -10.54 -0.79
CA PRO A 95 6.44 -10.94 -1.27
C PRO A 95 6.55 -11.05 -2.78
N GLU A 96 5.51 -11.54 -3.45
CA GLU A 96 5.54 -11.71 -4.88
C GLU A 96 5.58 -10.36 -5.59
N ILE A 97 4.81 -9.41 -5.09
CA ILE A 97 4.76 -8.06 -5.65
C ILE A 97 6.06 -7.32 -5.40
N VAL A 98 6.63 -7.46 -4.19
CA VAL A 98 7.94 -6.88 -3.90
C VAL A 98 8.98 -7.41 -4.86
N SER A 99 9.01 -8.73 -5.07
CA SER A 99 9.98 -9.35 -5.96
C SER A 99 9.86 -8.82 -7.39
N THR A 100 8.63 -8.71 -7.89
CA THR A 100 8.37 -8.19 -9.23
C THR A 100 8.78 -6.72 -9.34
N PHE A 101 8.46 -5.93 -8.32
CA PHE A 101 8.78 -4.51 -8.32
C PHE A 101 10.30 -4.30 -8.33
N VAL A 102 11.01 -5.00 -7.47
CA VAL A 102 12.46 -4.87 -7.38
C VAL A 102 13.11 -5.22 -8.73
N ALA A 103 12.63 -6.27 -9.38
CA ALA A 103 13.15 -6.66 -10.69
C ALA A 103 12.89 -5.59 -11.75
N SER A 104 11.74 -4.89 -11.67
CA SER A 104 11.38 -3.93 -12.71
C SER A 104 12.09 -2.58 -12.57
N VAL A 105 12.55 -2.21 -11.36
CA VAL A 105 13.24 -0.93 -11.18
C VAL A 105 14.77 -1.06 -11.13
N ASN A 106 15.27 -2.29 -11.16
CA ASN A 106 16.72 -2.54 -11.13
C ASN A 106 17.37 -2.37 -12.51
#